data_eac2315c4a9da4704a4c569f5362122d
#
_entry.id   eac2315c4a9da4704a4c569f5362122d
#
_cell.length_a   1.000
_cell.length_b   1.000
_cell.length_c   1.000
_cell.angle_alpha   90.00
_cell.angle_beta   90.00
_cell.angle_gamma   90.00
#
_symmetry.space_group_name_H-M   'P 1'
#
loop_
_entity.id
_entity.type
_entity.pdbx_description
1 polymer ?
#
loop_
_entity_poly.entity_id
_entity_poly.type
_entity_poly.pdbx_seq_one_letter_code
_entity_poly.pdbx_strand_id
1 'polypeptide(L)'
;KIWSFAIDSEGNLSGKKLFKSFEDHGFDGMRCDVDGNLYVTRYGKGTVVKLSPAAEVLGEIDVLGRKPSNICFGGPDGRTAYVTEVEHRRIVSFRVERPGAGWNRLFNK
;
A
#
# COMPACT_ATOMS: atom_id res chain seq x y z
N LYS A 1 5.58 -7.26 -10.37
CA LYS A 1 6.48 -6.09 -10.46
C LYS A 1 5.71 -4.81 -10.23
N ILE A 2 6.37 -3.86 -9.60
CA ILE A 2 5.86 -2.50 -9.40
C ILE A 2 6.81 -1.57 -10.17
N TRP A 3 6.24 -0.68 -10.98
CA TRP A 3 6.98 0.30 -11.78
C TRP A 3 6.75 1.70 -11.23
N SER A 4 7.76 2.55 -11.30
CA SER A 4 7.64 3.96 -10.96
C SER A 4 7.91 4.82 -12.18
N PHE A 5 7.27 6.00 -12.18
CA PHE A 5 7.38 6.99 -13.25
C PHE A 5 7.57 8.37 -12.64
N ALA A 6 8.29 9.23 -13.32
CA ALA A 6 8.27 10.65 -13.03
C ALA A 6 6.99 11.26 -13.63
N ILE A 7 6.41 12.22 -12.93
CA ILE A 7 5.23 12.96 -13.39
C ILE A 7 5.63 14.44 -13.52
N ASP A 8 5.41 15.03 -14.68
CA ASP A 8 5.68 16.45 -14.88
C ASP A 8 4.50 17.32 -14.44
N SER A 9 4.63 18.64 -14.55
CA SER A 9 3.59 19.60 -14.13
C SER A 9 2.30 19.49 -14.95
N GLU A 10 2.33 18.88 -16.11
CA GLU A 10 1.17 18.68 -16.99
C GLU A 10 0.54 17.29 -16.81
N GLY A 11 1.11 16.47 -15.92
CA GLY A 11 0.62 15.11 -15.66
C GLY A 11 1.16 14.04 -16.58
N ASN A 12 2.18 14.36 -17.39
CA ASN A 12 2.79 13.37 -18.28
C ASN A 12 3.75 12.46 -17.53
N LEU A 13 3.71 11.18 -17.85
CA LEU A 13 4.58 10.18 -17.26
C LEU A 13 5.83 9.98 -18.10
N SER A 14 6.97 9.82 -17.43
CA SER A 14 8.26 9.55 -18.08
C SER A 14 9.17 8.76 -17.13
N GLY A 15 10.32 8.30 -17.63
CA GLY A 15 11.32 7.69 -16.79
C GLY A 15 10.86 6.40 -16.12
N LYS A 16 10.15 5.54 -16.85
CA LYS A 16 9.72 4.24 -16.33
C LYS A 16 10.93 3.45 -15.79
N LYS A 17 10.85 3.04 -14.53
CA LYS A 17 11.87 2.19 -13.93
C LYS A 17 11.24 1.19 -12.97
N LEU A 18 11.89 0.05 -12.80
CA LEU A 18 11.46 -0.97 -11.87
C LEU A 18 11.63 -0.44 -10.44
N PHE A 19 10.54 -0.42 -9.68
CA PHE A 19 10.55 -0.05 -8.27
C PHE A 19 10.80 -1.28 -7.40
N LYS A 20 10.01 -2.34 -7.60
CA LYS A 20 10.12 -3.57 -6.81
C LYS A 20 9.64 -4.77 -7.62
N SER A 21 10.30 -5.91 -7.42
CA SER A 21 9.89 -7.19 -7.97
C SER A 21 9.94 -8.25 -6.90
N PHE A 22 8.94 -9.12 -6.89
CA PHE A 22 8.95 -10.36 -6.12
C PHE A 22 8.76 -11.51 -7.10
N GLU A 23 9.39 -12.64 -6.82
CA GLU A 23 9.28 -13.82 -7.67
C GLU A 23 8.01 -14.63 -7.41
N ASP A 24 7.46 -14.50 -6.19
CA ASP A 24 6.27 -15.21 -5.76
C ASP A 24 5.05 -14.28 -5.73
N HIS A 25 3.86 -14.84 -5.87
CA HIS A 25 2.56 -14.20 -5.71
C HIS A 25 2.40 -12.87 -6.46
N GLY A 26 1.21 -12.31 -6.37
CA GLY A 26 0.88 -11.08 -7.07
C GLY A 26 0.77 -9.87 -6.18
N PHE A 27 0.36 -8.79 -6.78
CA PHE A 27 -0.02 -7.53 -6.15
C PHE A 27 -1.43 -7.18 -6.58
N ASP A 28 -2.11 -6.38 -5.75
CA ASP A 28 -3.38 -5.78 -6.13
C ASP A 28 -3.35 -4.30 -5.71
N GLY A 29 -4.15 -3.88 -4.74
CA GLY A 29 -4.19 -2.47 -4.33
C GLY A 29 -2.97 -2.03 -3.53
N MET A 30 -2.69 -0.72 -3.59
CA MET A 30 -1.57 -0.11 -2.87
C MET A 30 -1.88 1.33 -2.48
N ARG A 31 -1.25 1.81 -1.39
CA ARG A 31 -1.37 3.17 -0.88
C ARG A 31 -0.08 3.60 -0.19
N CYS A 32 0.21 4.90 -0.25
CA CYS A 32 1.34 5.48 0.46
C CYS A 32 0.91 6.11 1.78
N ASP A 33 1.83 6.12 2.75
CA ASP A 33 1.71 6.97 3.92
C ASP A 33 2.38 8.34 3.66
N VAL A 34 2.35 9.22 4.68
CA VAL A 34 2.90 10.59 4.56
C VAL A 34 4.41 10.63 4.38
N ASP A 35 5.11 9.57 4.74
CA ASP A 35 6.57 9.47 4.57
C ASP A 35 6.95 8.85 3.22
N GLY A 36 5.96 8.53 2.38
CA GLY A 36 6.19 7.91 1.08
C GLY A 36 6.40 6.40 1.13
N ASN A 37 6.17 5.77 2.27
CA ASN A 37 6.22 4.31 2.35
C ASN A 37 5.00 3.73 1.64
N LEU A 38 5.22 2.69 0.84
CA LEU A 38 4.18 2.07 0.04
C LEU A 38 3.69 0.77 0.71
N TYR A 39 2.41 0.71 0.97
CA TYR A 39 1.74 -0.50 1.45
C TYR A 39 1.08 -1.19 0.26
N VAL A 40 1.44 -2.44 0.01
CA VAL A 40 0.99 -3.20 -1.15
C VAL A 40 0.36 -4.50 -0.71
N THR A 41 -0.86 -4.77 -1.20
CA THR A 41 -1.50 -6.05 -0.94
C THR A 41 -0.83 -7.14 -1.77
N ARG A 42 -0.44 -8.24 -1.11
CA ARG A 42 0.16 -9.41 -1.74
C ARG A 42 -0.92 -10.47 -1.97
N TYR A 43 -1.65 -10.29 -3.07
CA TYR A 43 -2.74 -11.20 -3.46
C TYR A 43 -2.20 -12.61 -3.70
N GLY A 44 -2.81 -13.59 -3.08
CA GLY A 44 -2.38 -14.99 -3.12
C GLY A 44 -1.43 -15.37 -1.99
N LYS A 45 -0.66 -14.43 -1.45
CA LYS A 45 0.23 -14.65 -0.31
C LYS A 45 -0.49 -14.44 1.02
N GLY A 46 -1.38 -13.46 1.08
CA GLY A 46 -2.14 -13.16 2.28
C GLY A 46 -1.51 -12.13 3.20
N THR A 47 -0.71 -11.23 2.66
CA THR A 47 -0.03 -10.21 3.44
C THR A 47 -0.19 -8.83 2.81
N VAL A 48 0.15 -7.81 3.59
CA VAL A 48 0.45 -6.46 3.11
C VAL A 48 1.93 -6.22 3.37
N VAL A 49 2.68 -5.92 2.32
CA VAL A 49 4.10 -5.57 2.46
C VAL A 49 4.23 -4.05 2.53
N LYS A 50 5.07 -3.56 3.46
CA LYS A 50 5.43 -2.15 3.57
C LYS A 50 6.81 -1.95 2.96
N LEU A 51 6.89 -1.08 1.97
CA LEU A 51 8.13 -0.76 1.24
C LEU A 51 8.53 0.69 1.51
N SER A 52 9.81 0.92 1.72
CA SER A 52 10.35 2.28 1.80
C SER A 52 10.30 2.97 0.43
N PRO A 53 10.52 4.31 0.35
CA PRO A 53 10.68 4.99 -0.93
C PRO A 53 11.84 4.45 -1.77
N ALA A 54 12.81 3.78 -1.16
CA ALA A 54 13.92 3.10 -1.83
C ALA A 54 13.63 1.63 -2.16
N ALA A 55 12.37 1.20 -2.02
CA ALA A 55 11.92 -0.16 -2.29
C ALA A 55 12.47 -1.23 -1.33
N GLU A 56 12.92 -0.83 -0.16
CA GLU A 56 13.32 -1.78 0.88
C GLU A 56 12.10 -2.30 1.63
N VAL A 57 12.07 -3.59 1.94
CA VAL A 57 11.01 -4.18 2.74
C VAL A 57 11.19 -3.75 4.19
N LEU A 58 10.24 -2.95 4.69
CA LEU A 58 10.23 -2.49 6.09
C LEU A 58 9.45 -3.41 7.01
N GLY A 59 8.52 -4.16 6.48
CA GLY A 59 7.70 -5.09 7.23
C GLY A 59 6.66 -5.75 6.36
N GLU A 60 6.01 -6.75 6.92
CA GLU A 60 4.97 -7.50 6.23
C GLU A 60 3.92 -7.92 7.26
N ILE A 61 2.66 -7.65 6.98
CA ILE A 61 1.55 -7.86 7.89
C ILE A 61 0.67 -8.98 7.36
N ASP A 62 0.44 -10.02 8.17
CA ASP A 62 -0.50 -11.09 7.85
C ASP A 62 -1.93 -10.55 7.97
N VAL A 63 -2.73 -10.73 6.93
CA VAL A 63 -4.13 -10.27 6.91
C VAL A 63 -5.13 -11.40 7.14
N LEU A 64 -4.65 -12.55 7.59
CA LEU A 64 -5.47 -13.70 8.02
C LEU A 64 -6.36 -14.28 6.90
N GLY A 65 -5.92 -14.13 5.66
CA GLY A 65 -6.56 -14.66 4.47
C GLY A 65 -5.66 -14.42 3.27
N ARG A 66 -5.76 -15.25 2.25
CA ARG A 66 -4.78 -15.28 1.16
C ARG A 66 -5.02 -14.24 0.06
N LYS A 67 -6.18 -13.55 0.07
CA LYS A 67 -6.57 -12.71 -1.07
C LYS A 67 -6.84 -11.26 -0.67
N PRO A 68 -5.85 -10.53 -0.12
CA PRO A 68 -6.02 -9.10 0.09
C PRO A 68 -6.04 -8.38 -1.26
N SER A 69 -7.07 -7.55 -1.48
CA SER A 69 -7.28 -6.93 -2.79
C SER A 69 -7.05 -5.43 -2.79
N ASN A 70 -7.30 -4.73 -1.69
CA ASN A 70 -7.10 -3.29 -1.64
C ASN A 70 -6.86 -2.83 -0.21
N ILE A 71 -6.33 -1.62 -0.07
CA ILE A 71 -6.00 -1.01 1.21
C ILE A 71 -6.32 0.48 1.18
N CYS A 72 -6.83 0.99 2.30
CA CYS A 72 -6.95 2.43 2.52
C CYS A 72 -6.64 2.76 3.98
N PHE A 73 -6.44 4.04 4.27
CA PHE A 73 -6.19 4.54 5.62
C PHE A 73 -7.35 5.38 6.09
N GLY A 74 -7.65 5.29 7.37
CA GLY A 74 -8.75 6.03 7.98
C GLY A 74 -8.60 6.08 9.49
N GLY A 75 -9.75 6.23 10.18
CA GLY A 75 -9.78 6.44 11.61
C GLY A 75 -9.58 7.91 11.99
N PRO A 76 -9.65 8.24 13.29
CA PRO A 76 -9.56 9.63 13.73
C PRO A 76 -8.22 10.31 13.44
N ASP A 77 -7.17 9.52 13.32
CA ASP A 77 -5.81 10.02 13.09
C ASP A 77 -5.21 9.57 11.76
N GLY A 78 -5.96 8.85 10.92
CA GLY A 78 -5.48 8.34 9.63
C GLY A 78 -4.49 7.18 9.76
N ARG A 79 -4.34 6.61 10.94
CA ARG A 79 -3.35 5.57 11.26
C ARG A 79 -3.98 4.18 11.44
N THR A 80 -5.16 3.99 10.88
CA THR A 80 -5.78 2.67 10.79
C THR A 80 -5.84 2.26 9.32
N ALA A 81 -5.19 1.16 8.99
CA ALA A 81 -5.27 0.58 7.65
C ALA A 81 -6.46 -0.39 7.59
N TYR A 82 -7.24 -0.30 6.52
CA TYR A 82 -8.35 -1.19 6.23
C TYR A 82 -8.04 -1.94 4.95
N VAL A 83 -8.10 -3.25 4.99
CA VAL A 83 -7.77 -4.13 3.86
C VAL A 83 -8.98 -4.99 3.53
N THR A 84 -9.40 -4.96 2.27
CA THR A 84 -10.42 -5.89 1.78
C THR A 84 -9.76 -7.25 1.52
N GLU A 85 -10.25 -8.27 2.21
CA GLU A 85 -9.77 -9.64 2.06
C GLU A 85 -10.90 -10.50 1.48
N VAL A 86 -10.73 -10.92 0.21
CA VAL A 86 -11.83 -11.52 -0.55
C VAL A 86 -11.97 -13.03 -0.40
N GLU A 87 -10.97 -13.72 0.14
CA GLU A 87 -11.10 -15.15 0.41
C GLU A 87 -12.20 -15.42 1.45
N HIS A 88 -12.23 -14.62 2.51
CA HIS A 88 -13.20 -14.74 3.59
C HIS A 88 -14.27 -13.65 3.56
N ARG A 89 -14.31 -12.81 2.52
CA ARG A 89 -15.34 -11.77 2.31
C ARG A 89 -15.45 -10.81 3.50
N ARG A 90 -14.30 -10.24 3.92
CA ARG A 90 -14.26 -9.38 5.11
C ARG A 90 -13.30 -8.22 4.91
N ILE A 91 -13.35 -7.29 5.87
CA ILE A 91 -12.39 -6.20 5.99
C ILE A 91 -11.55 -6.48 7.23
N VAL A 92 -10.23 -6.45 7.06
CA VAL A 92 -9.26 -6.59 8.14
C VAL A 92 -8.66 -5.22 8.41
N SER A 93 -8.43 -4.88 9.66
CA SER A 93 -7.81 -3.60 10.01
C SER A 93 -6.61 -3.80 10.92
N PHE A 94 -5.65 -2.87 10.82
CA PHE A 94 -4.49 -2.83 11.70
C PHE A 94 -3.97 -1.40 11.84
N ARG A 95 -3.23 -1.15 12.93
CA ARG A 95 -2.66 0.16 13.18
C ARG A 95 -1.33 0.31 12.47
N VAL A 96 -1.05 1.54 12.02
CA VAL A 96 0.20 1.91 11.35
C VAL A 96 0.84 3.09 12.07
N GLU A 97 2.13 3.32 11.82
CA GLU A 97 2.91 4.34 12.52
C GLU A 97 2.65 5.75 12.03
N ARG A 98 2.31 5.89 10.74
CA ARG A 98 2.11 7.20 10.10
C ARG A 98 0.77 7.22 9.37
N PRO A 99 0.10 8.38 9.29
CA PRO A 99 -1.17 8.46 8.57
C PRO A 99 -0.99 8.25 7.08
N GLY A 100 -2.06 7.80 6.42
CA GLY A 100 -2.09 7.69 4.97
C GLY A 100 -1.93 9.05 4.30
N ALA A 101 -1.21 9.11 3.19
CA ALA A 101 -0.94 10.38 2.48
C ALA A 101 -2.23 11.05 1.99
N GLY A 102 -3.13 10.28 1.39
CA GLY A 102 -4.42 10.79 0.92
C GLY A 102 -5.31 11.26 2.07
N TRP A 103 -5.37 10.49 3.16
CA TRP A 103 -6.11 10.89 4.36
C TRP A 103 -5.58 12.20 4.93
N ASN A 104 -4.26 12.31 5.07
CA ASN A 104 -3.62 13.50 5.62
C ASN A 104 -3.92 14.74 4.79
N ARG A 105 -3.92 14.62 3.47
CA ARG A 105 -4.24 15.72 2.56
C ARG A 105 -5.67 16.22 2.74
N LEU A 106 -6.62 15.32 2.99
CA LEU A 106 -8.04 15.65 3.11
C LEU A 106 -8.43 16.14 4.50
N PHE A 107 -7.87 15.58 5.55
CA PHE A 107 -8.36 15.75 6.92
C PHE A 107 -7.41 16.50 7.86
N ASN A 108 -6.14 16.60 7.53
CA ASN A 108 -5.14 17.28 8.36
C ASN A 108 -4.62 18.53 7.64
N LYS A 109 -5.50 19.50 7.49
CA LYS A 109 -5.17 20.77 6.82
C LYS A 109 -4.69 21.82 7.80
#